data_9f713b157bd0d7451f43ca019eba009d
#
_entry.id   9f713b157bd0d7451f43ca019eba009d
#
_cell.length_a   1.000
_cell.length_b   1.000
_cell.length_c   1.000
_cell.angle_alpha   90.00
_cell.angle_beta   90.00
_cell.angle_gamma   90.00
#
_symmetry.space_group_name_H-M   'P 1'
#
loop_
_entity.id
_entity.type
_entity.pdbx_description
1 polymer ?
#
loop_
_entity_poly.entity_id
_entity_poly.type
_entity_poly.pdbx_seq_one_letter_code
_entity_poly.pdbx_strand_id
1 'polypeptide(L)'
;NLSARIAASAQPGQIRLSRELSTQLDLDQRQSCRPLPGVPLKGITRPVELFDLPWRDSTRFPGQVLIHESGECLSLPPLDTLCFGRGEASQAPGIHDIVLAVPDAMATRQISRRHFELYSRAEGYVLKAVSSQPTEVDGVVIQRDQEWPIGPGSIVRLARIATLEFLSTSPANREEADGTMYSPSPAKPLPGVTVFGSP
;
A
#
# COMPACT_ATOMS: atom_id res chain seq x y z
N ASN A 1 -17.28 -8.21 -22.79
CA ASN A 1 -18.00 -7.93 -21.55
C ASN A 1 -17.29 -6.82 -20.77
N LEU A 2 -18.01 -5.73 -20.44
CA LEU A 2 -17.47 -4.57 -19.73
C LEU A 2 -17.03 -4.95 -18.31
N SER A 3 -17.84 -5.74 -17.60
CA SER A 3 -17.54 -6.17 -16.23
C SER A 3 -16.21 -6.92 -16.11
N ALA A 4 -15.92 -7.82 -17.04
CA ALA A 4 -14.65 -8.54 -17.06
C ALA A 4 -13.44 -7.60 -17.28
N ARG A 5 -13.60 -6.52 -18.05
CA ARG A 5 -12.56 -5.53 -18.29
C ARG A 5 -12.34 -4.63 -17.09
N ILE A 6 -13.42 -4.27 -16.38
CA ILE A 6 -13.33 -3.54 -15.11
C ILE A 6 -12.59 -4.40 -14.08
N ALA A 7 -12.99 -5.66 -13.92
CA ALA A 7 -12.33 -6.60 -13.01
C ALA A 7 -10.83 -6.78 -13.35
N ALA A 8 -10.49 -6.92 -14.64
CA ALA A 8 -9.10 -7.03 -15.08
C ALA A 8 -8.27 -5.76 -14.87
N SER A 9 -8.89 -4.61 -14.66
CA SER A 9 -8.21 -3.36 -14.33
C SER A 9 -7.89 -3.21 -12.84
N ALA A 10 -8.55 -4.01 -11.97
CA ALA A 10 -8.31 -3.98 -10.53
C ALA A 10 -7.03 -4.75 -10.18
N GLN A 11 -6.34 -4.26 -9.17
CA GLN A 11 -5.22 -4.98 -8.54
C GLN A 11 -5.75 -5.93 -7.46
N PRO A 12 -4.96 -6.93 -7.02
CA PRO A 12 -5.34 -7.78 -5.90
C PRO A 12 -5.76 -6.95 -4.68
N GLY A 13 -6.90 -7.30 -4.09
CA GLY A 13 -7.45 -6.58 -2.95
C GLY A 13 -8.19 -5.27 -3.28
N GLN A 14 -8.41 -4.93 -4.55
CA GLN A 14 -9.22 -3.79 -4.96
C GLN A 14 -10.61 -4.22 -5.46
N ILE A 15 -11.63 -3.45 -5.12
CA ILE A 15 -12.98 -3.57 -5.69
C ILE A 15 -13.22 -2.36 -6.59
N ARG A 16 -13.27 -2.59 -7.91
CA ARG A 16 -13.59 -1.55 -8.89
C ARG A 16 -15.02 -1.68 -9.39
N LEU A 17 -15.71 -0.57 -9.43
CA LEU A 17 -17.11 -0.48 -9.79
C LEU A 17 -17.30 0.49 -10.96
N SER A 18 -18.30 0.22 -11.82
CA SER A 18 -18.80 1.23 -12.74
C SER A 18 -19.65 2.27 -11.99
N ARG A 19 -19.93 3.40 -12.64
CA ARG A 19 -20.84 4.43 -12.10
C ARG A 19 -22.24 3.83 -11.81
N GLU A 20 -22.77 3.01 -12.73
CA GLU A 20 -24.08 2.42 -12.57
C GLU A 20 -24.13 1.52 -11.32
N LEU A 21 -23.09 0.71 -11.11
CA LEU A 21 -23.03 -0.18 -9.96
C LEU A 21 -22.84 0.61 -8.65
N SER A 22 -22.02 1.66 -8.66
CA SER A 22 -21.82 2.49 -7.47
C SER A 22 -23.10 3.19 -6.99
N THR A 23 -24.05 3.49 -7.90
CA THR A 23 -25.34 4.09 -7.53
C THR A 23 -26.30 3.10 -6.89
N GLN A 24 -26.06 1.80 -7.02
CA GLN A 24 -26.90 0.72 -6.44
C GLN A 24 -26.44 0.31 -5.03
N LEU A 25 -25.29 0.81 -4.58
CA LEU A 25 -24.78 0.57 -3.23
C LEU A 25 -25.65 1.28 -2.18
N ASP A 26 -25.59 0.83 -0.94
CA ASP A 26 -26.15 1.56 0.18
C ASP A 26 -25.46 2.92 0.37
N LEU A 27 -26.03 3.78 1.22
CA LEU A 27 -25.55 5.15 1.38
C LEU A 27 -24.11 5.20 1.90
N ASP A 28 -23.76 4.38 2.88
CA ASP A 28 -22.45 4.37 3.53
C ASP A 28 -21.37 3.87 2.57
N GLN A 29 -21.64 2.78 1.86
CA GLN A 29 -20.76 2.25 0.82
C GLN A 29 -20.55 3.25 -0.31
N ARG A 30 -21.64 3.93 -0.74
CA ARG A 30 -21.55 4.94 -1.80
C ARG A 30 -20.73 6.15 -1.40
N GLN A 31 -20.86 6.62 -0.16
CA GLN A 31 -20.04 7.73 0.37
C GLN A 31 -18.56 7.34 0.52
N SER A 32 -18.29 6.06 0.74
CA SER A 32 -16.92 5.52 0.82
C SER A 32 -16.27 5.34 -0.56
N CYS A 33 -17.07 5.28 -1.65
CA CYS A 33 -16.54 5.11 -2.99
C CYS A 33 -15.67 6.30 -3.41
N ARG A 34 -14.51 6.02 -3.98
CA ARG A 34 -13.57 7.02 -4.50
C ARG A 34 -13.62 7.03 -6.02
N PRO A 35 -13.91 8.18 -6.65
CA PRO A 35 -13.84 8.27 -8.10
C PRO A 35 -12.39 8.09 -8.56
N LEU A 36 -12.20 7.27 -9.59
CA LEU A 36 -10.91 7.13 -10.27
C LEU A 36 -10.93 8.03 -11.52
N PRO A 37 -9.80 8.70 -11.83
CA PRO A 37 -9.66 9.38 -13.10
C PRO A 37 -9.92 8.40 -14.23
N GLY A 38 -10.41 8.89 -15.39
CA GLY A 38 -10.86 8.04 -16.51
C GLY A 38 -9.87 6.91 -16.83
N VAL A 39 -10.28 5.66 -16.57
CA VAL A 39 -9.42 4.48 -16.71
C VAL A 39 -9.52 3.95 -18.14
N PRO A 40 -8.39 3.81 -18.87
CA PRO A 40 -8.39 3.17 -20.18
C PRO A 40 -8.61 1.67 -20.01
N LEU A 41 -9.63 1.13 -20.67
CA LEU A 41 -9.92 -0.29 -20.69
C LEU A 41 -9.61 -0.88 -22.08
N LYS A 42 -8.95 -2.05 -22.12
CA LYS A 42 -8.58 -2.71 -23.37
C LYS A 42 -9.78 -2.87 -24.30
N GLY A 43 -9.69 -2.29 -25.51
CA GLY A 43 -10.75 -2.37 -26.54
C GLY A 43 -11.98 -1.50 -26.24
N ILE A 44 -11.86 -0.49 -25.41
CA ILE A 44 -12.84 0.59 -25.23
C ILE A 44 -12.18 1.90 -25.61
N THR A 45 -12.78 2.62 -26.55
CA THR A 45 -12.20 3.80 -27.20
C THR A 45 -12.14 5.01 -26.26
N ARG A 46 -13.05 5.08 -25.30
CA ARG A 46 -13.11 6.21 -24.33
C ARG A 46 -12.75 5.71 -22.94
N PRO A 47 -11.99 6.50 -22.15
CA PRO A 47 -11.78 6.21 -20.74
C PRO A 47 -13.11 6.03 -20.01
N VAL A 48 -13.19 5.04 -19.14
CA VAL A 48 -14.39 4.72 -18.37
C VAL A 48 -14.23 5.30 -16.96
N GLU A 49 -15.26 5.95 -16.47
CA GLU A 49 -15.35 6.42 -15.10
C GLU A 49 -15.59 5.23 -14.17
N LEU A 50 -14.65 4.98 -13.31
CA LEU A 50 -14.68 3.88 -12.35
C LEU A 50 -14.63 4.43 -10.92
N PHE A 51 -14.99 3.60 -9.99
CA PHE A 51 -14.92 3.88 -8.55
C PHE A 51 -14.17 2.74 -7.86
N ASP A 52 -13.32 3.11 -6.92
CA ASP A 52 -12.70 2.18 -5.97
C ASP A 52 -13.56 2.15 -4.71
N LEU A 53 -14.00 0.95 -4.30
CA LEU A 53 -14.73 0.73 -3.06
C LEU A 53 -13.77 0.18 -2.01
N PRO A 54 -13.39 0.98 -1.00
CA PRO A 54 -12.62 0.49 0.13
C PRO A 54 -13.49 -0.51 0.92
N TRP A 55 -13.07 -1.75 0.97
CA TRP A 55 -13.81 -2.82 1.66
C TRP A 55 -13.23 -3.13 3.04
N ARG A 56 -12.00 -2.68 3.31
CA ARG A 56 -11.37 -2.81 4.62
C ARG A 56 -11.53 -1.53 5.43
N ASP A 57 -11.93 -1.69 6.66
CA ASP A 57 -12.04 -0.60 7.63
C ASP A 57 -10.64 -0.09 7.99
N SER A 58 -10.31 1.13 7.57
CA SER A 58 -9.00 1.75 7.83
C SER A 58 -8.77 2.08 9.31
N THR A 59 -9.80 2.01 10.15
CA THR A 59 -9.65 2.16 11.62
C THR A 59 -9.18 0.88 12.28
N ARG A 60 -9.34 -0.27 11.61
CA ARG A 60 -8.94 -1.60 12.10
C ARG A 60 -7.74 -2.16 11.34
N PHE A 61 -7.66 -1.87 10.04
CA PHE A 61 -6.61 -2.38 9.17
C PHE A 61 -5.62 -1.25 8.82
N PRO A 62 -4.39 -1.28 9.34
CA PRO A 62 -3.36 -0.37 8.89
C PRO A 62 -3.08 -0.59 7.40
N GLY A 63 -2.87 0.49 6.68
CA GLY A 63 -2.56 0.44 5.25
C GLY A 63 -1.11 0.76 4.94
N GLN A 64 -0.34 1.18 5.95
CA GLN A 64 1.08 1.52 5.83
C GLN A 64 1.84 1.07 7.07
N VAL A 65 3.15 0.88 6.90
CA VAL A 65 4.09 0.67 7.99
C VAL A 65 5.28 1.61 7.83
N LEU A 66 5.58 2.37 8.87
CA LEU A 66 6.75 3.24 8.96
C LEU A 66 7.90 2.49 9.63
N ILE A 67 9.06 2.46 9.02
CA ILE A 67 10.31 1.97 9.62
C ILE A 67 11.01 3.19 10.25
N HIS A 68 11.05 3.28 11.58
CA HIS A 68 11.57 4.47 12.27
C HIS A 68 13.04 4.74 11.97
N GLU A 69 13.87 3.71 11.86
CA GLU A 69 15.30 3.81 11.66
C GLU A 69 15.70 4.38 10.29
N SER A 70 14.88 4.13 9.25
CA SER A 70 15.11 4.66 7.89
C SER A 70 14.21 5.81 7.54
N GLY A 71 13.08 5.99 8.25
CA GLY A 71 12.00 6.89 7.87
C GLY A 71 11.20 6.42 6.65
N GLU A 72 11.44 5.20 6.17
CA GLU A 72 10.75 4.61 5.03
C GLU A 72 9.32 4.21 5.42
N CYS A 73 8.35 4.60 4.59
CA CYS A 73 6.96 4.22 4.75
C CYS A 73 6.56 3.25 3.64
N LEU A 74 6.24 2.01 4.01
CA LEU A 74 5.86 0.94 3.08
C LEU A 74 4.35 0.78 3.07
N SER A 75 3.76 0.66 1.87
CA SER A 75 2.34 0.36 1.73
C SER A 75 2.06 -1.11 2.02
N LEU A 76 0.99 -1.36 2.77
CA LEU A 76 0.48 -2.71 3.05
C LEU A 76 -0.63 -3.05 2.05
N PRO A 77 -0.42 -3.98 1.13
CA PRO A 77 -1.49 -4.41 0.23
C PRO A 77 -2.59 -5.12 1.03
N PRO A 78 -3.86 -4.99 0.62
CA PRO A 78 -4.98 -5.57 1.35
C PRO A 78 -5.12 -7.08 1.07
N LEU A 79 -4.09 -7.85 1.41
CA LEU A 79 -4.03 -9.30 1.27
C LEU A 79 -4.34 -10.00 2.59
N ASP A 80 -4.71 -11.28 2.50
CA ASP A 80 -5.07 -12.07 3.68
C ASP A 80 -3.86 -12.46 4.51
N THR A 81 -2.69 -12.56 3.88
CA THR A 81 -1.42 -12.87 4.56
C THR A 81 -0.32 -11.98 4.01
N LEU A 82 0.48 -11.41 4.90
CA LEU A 82 1.68 -10.64 4.61
C LEU A 82 2.83 -11.20 5.41
N CYS A 83 3.96 -11.47 4.75
CA CYS A 83 5.18 -11.93 5.40
C CYS A 83 6.18 -10.78 5.52
N PHE A 84 6.74 -10.59 6.71
CA PHE A 84 7.71 -9.54 7.02
C PHE A 84 9.07 -10.13 7.39
N GLY A 85 10.12 -9.55 6.84
CA GLY A 85 11.49 -9.93 7.15
C GLY A 85 12.50 -9.31 6.21
N ARG A 86 13.80 -9.64 6.38
CA ARG A 86 14.90 -9.18 5.52
C ARG A 86 15.06 -10.02 4.25
N GLY A 87 14.13 -10.90 3.94
CA GLY A 87 14.25 -11.84 2.84
C GLY A 87 14.01 -11.24 1.47
N GLU A 88 14.39 -11.99 0.44
CA GLU A 88 13.92 -11.74 -0.91
C GLU A 88 12.44 -12.10 -1.02
N ALA A 89 11.73 -11.41 -1.91
CA ALA A 89 10.32 -11.68 -2.13
C ALA A 89 10.08 -13.17 -2.43
N SER A 90 9.18 -13.78 -1.69
CA SER A 90 8.80 -15.18 -1.90
C SER A 90 7.98 -15.29 -3.17
N GLN A 91 8.27 -16.30 -3.99
CA GLN A 91 7.46 -16.61 -5.17
C GLN A 91 6.24 -17.49 -4.84
N ALA A 92 5.97 -17.73 -3.56
CA ALA A 92 4.82 -18.53 -3.16
C ALA A 92 3.51 -17.81 -3.47
N PRO A 93 2.55 -18.46 -4.15
CA PRO A 93 1.26 -17.85 -4.46
C PRO A 93 0.50 -17.48 -3.18
N GLY A 94 0.00 -16.23 -3.11
CA GLY A 94 -0.86 -15.78 -2.01
C GLY A 94 -0.13 -15.21 -0.80
N ILE A 95 1.20 -15.15 -0.80
CA ILE A 95 1.99 -14.49 0.24
C ILE A 95 2.69 -13.28 -0.38
N HIS A 96 2.49 -12.12 0.21
CA HIS A 96 3.21 -10.91 -0.16
C HIS A 96 4.29 -10.63 0.89
N ASP A 97 5.54 -10.57 0.45
CA ASP A 97 6.66 -10.33 1.35
C ASP A 97 6.96 -8.83 1.43
N ILE A 98 6.95 -8.31 2.64
CA ILE A 98 7.40 -6.95 2.96
C ILE A 98 8.85 -7.06 3.40
N VAL A 99 9.75 -6.55 2.55
CA VAL A 99 11.19 -6.59 2.83
C VAL A 99 11.55 -5.43 3.74
N LEU A 100 12.16 -5.76 4.87
CA LEU A 100 12.60 -4.80 5.88
C LEU A 100 14.10 -4.59 5.80
N ALA A 101 14.52 -3.34 5.74
CA ALA A 101 15.91 -2.94 5.82
C ALA A 101 16.05 -1.73 6.77
N VAL A 102 17.08 -1.72 7.57
CA VAL A 102 17.53 -0.55 8.33
C VAL A 102 18.80 0.02 7.71
N PRO A 103 19.17 1.30 7.97
CA PRO A 103 20.35 1.91 7.34
C PRO A 103 21.66 1.14 7.56
N ASP A 104 21.78 0.46 8.71
CA ASP A 104 22.91 -0.43 8.98
C ASP A 104 22.67 -1.84 8.39
N ALA A 105 23.43 -2.19 7.37
CA ALA A 105 23.35 -3.50 6.73
C ALA A 105 23.71 -4.67 7.67
N MET A 106 24.60 -4.44 8.66
CA MET A 106 24.95 -5.49 9.64
C MET A 106 23.80 -5.69 10.64
N ALA A 107 23.15 -4.61 11.06
CA ALA A 107 21.95 -4.69 11.89
C ALA A 107 20.79 -5.38 11.12
N THR A 108 20.59 -5.07 9.85
CA THR A 108 19.58 -5.72 9.01
C THR A 108 19.71 -7.24 9.00
N ARG A 109 20.95 -7.81 9.08
CA ARG A 109 21.18 -9.26 9.13
C ARG A 109 20.64 -9.93 10.38
N GLN A 110 20.37 -9.18 11.45
CA GLN A 110 19.76 -9.71 12.68
C GLN A 110 18.25 -9.88 12.54
N ILE A 111 17.62 -9.21 11.58
CA ILE A 111 16.23 -9.49 11.22
C ILE A 111 16.19 -10.82 10.47
N SER A 112 15.31 -11.74 10.85
CA SER A 112 15.14 -13.02 10.15
C SER A 112 14.57 -12.80 8.75
N ARG A 113 14.86 -13.70 7.79
CA ARG A 113 14.27 -13.64 6.43
C ARG A 113 12.74 -13.65 6.47
N ARG A 114 12.15 -14.45 7.35
CA ARG A 114 10.74 -14.40 7.74
C ARG A 114 10.74 -14.17 9.25
N HIS A 115 10.37 -12.97 9.67
CA HIS A 115 10.43 -12.59 11.08
C HIS A 115 9.08 -12.78 11.76
N PHE A 116 8.04 -12.27 11.11
CA PHE A 116 6.65 -12.47 11.52
C PHE A 116 5.73 -12.44 10.29
N GLU A 117 4.50 -12.87 10.50
CA GLU A 117 3.43 -12.86 9.51
C GLU A 117 2.23 -12.08 10.05
N LEU A 118 1.54 -11.34 9.18
CA LEU A 118 0.24 -10.77 9.47
C LEU A 118 -0.84 -11.58 8.77
N TYR A 119 -1.84 -11.95 9.52
CA TYR A 119 -3.04 -12.62 9.02
C TYR A 119 -4.23 -11.69 9.14
N SER A 120 -5.00 -11.55 8.06
CA SER A 120 -6.28 -10.84 8.08
C SER A 120 -7.32 -11.64 8.87
N ARG A 121 -7.99 -10.99 9.82
CA ARG A 121 -9.14 -11.51 10.56
C ARG A 121 -10.29 -10.52 10.47
N ALA A 122 -11.47 -10.90 10.91
CA ALA A 122 -12.65 -10.02 10.86
C ALA A 122 -12.43 -8.68 11.62
N GLU A 123 -11.66 -8.73 12.73
CA GLU A 123 -11.46 -7.58 13.61
C GLU A 123 -10.19 -6.75 13.30
N GLY A 124 -9.37 -7.16 12.34
CA GLY A 124 -8.10 -6.51 12.02
C GLY A 124 -7.03 -7.50 11.63
N TYR A 125 -5.78 -7.06 11.67
CA TYR A 125 -4.65 -7.98 11.50
C TYR A 125 -4.25 -8.63 12.81
N VAL A 126 -3.75 -9.87 12.70
CA VAL A 126 -3.10 -10.61 13.78
C VAL A 126 -1.68 -10.92 13.35
N LEU A 127 -0.70 -10.49 14.15
CA LEU A 127 0.71 -10.82 14.00
C LEU A 127 0.97 -12.20 14.61
N LYS A 128 1.67 -13.05 13.87
CA LYS A 128 2.25 -14.31 14.38
C LYS A 128 3.77 -14.22 14.27
N ALA A 129 4.47 -14.32 15.40
CA ALA A 129 5.93 -14.38 15.43
C ALA A 129 6.39 -15.75 14.92
N VAL A 130 7.21 -15.77 13.86
CA VAL A 130 7.74 -17.04 13.29
C VAL A 130 9.25 -17.18 13.51
N SER A 131 9.91 -16.09 13.86
CA SER A 131 11.35 -16.04 14.14
C SER A 131 11.67 -16.52 15.56
N SER A 132 12.89 -17.00 15.75
CA SER A 132 13.49 -17.18 17.08
C SER A 132 14.10 -15.88 17.64
N GLN A 133 14.25 -14.85 16.80
CA GLN A 133 14.71 -13.53 17.25
C GLN A 133 13.58 -12.80 17.98
N PRO A 134 13.90 -11.94 18.96
CA PRO A 134 12.90 -11.24 19.73
C PRO A 134 11.96 -10.40 18.87
N THR A 135 10.66 -10.59 19.09
CA THR A 135 9.59 -9.74 18.56
C THR A 135 8.85 -9.12 19.74
N GLU A 136 8.70 -7.80 19.75
CA GLU A 136 7.95 -7.07 20.77
C GLU A 136 6.82 -6.30 20.09
N VAL A 137 5.62 -6.36 20.63
CA VAL A 137 4.45 -5.61 20.15
C VAL A 137 3.91 -4.78 21.30
N ASP A 138 3.85 -3.46 21.12
CA ASP A 138 3.35 -2.49 22.11
C ASP A 138 3.98 -2.67 23.49
N GLY A 139 5.29 -2.97 23.53
CA GLY A 139 6.08 -3.21 24.76
C GLY A 139 5.98 -4.63 25.31
N VAL A 140 5.23 -5.53 24.67
CA VAL A 140 5.08 -6.92 25.11
C VAL A 140 5.91 -7.85 24.22
N VAL A 141 6.78 -8.67 24.84
CA VAL A 141 7.58 -9.66 24.10
C VAL A 141 6.70 -10.84 23.69
N ILE A 142 6.65 -11.09 22.37
CA ILE A 142 5.85 -12.16 21.78
C ILE A 142 6.73 -13.38 21.55
N GLN A 143 6.29 -14.53 22.03
CA GLN A 143 6.98 -15.80 21.83
C GLN A 143 6.74 -16.32 20.40
N ARG A 144 7.65 -17.15 19.93
CA ARG A 144 7.48 -17.83 18.65
C ARG A 144 6.15 -18.59 18.61
N ASP A 145 5.47 -18.50 17.47
CA ASP A 145 4.14 -19.06 17.21
C ASP A 145 2.98 -18.45 18.03
N GLN A 146 3.27 -17.46 18.87
CA GLN A 146 2.25 -16.67 19.54
C GLN A 146 1.63 -15.65 18.58
N GLU A 147 0.33 -15.45 18.73
CA GLU A 147 -0.45 -14.47 17.97
C GLU A 147 -0.76 -13.23 18.82
N TRP A 148 -0.75 -12.04 18.17
CA TRP A 148 -1.06 -10.77 18.81
C TRP A 148 -1.81 -9.83 17.85
N PRO A 149 -2.87 -9.14 18.28
CA PRO A 149 -3.60 -8.22 17.43
C PRO A 149 -2.77 -7.00 17.05
N ILE A 150 -2.90 -6.56 15.79
CA ILE A 150 -2.25 -5.37 15.23
C ILE A 150 -3.30 -4.46 14.61
N GLY A 151 -3.29 -3.21 15.03
CA GLY A 151 -4.11 -2.15 14.48
C GLY A 151 -3.29 -0.91 14.13
N PRO A 152 -3.92 0.14 13.62
CA PRO A 152 -3.28 1.44 13.47
C PRO A 152 -2.76 1.97 14.81
N GLY A 153 -1.52 2.45 14.83
CA GLY A 153 -0.82 2.90 16.03
C GLY A 153 -0.02 1.80 16.74
N SER A 154 -0.17 0.52 16.38
CA SER A 154 0.65 -0.55 16.97
C SER A 154 2.12 -0.40 16.60
N ILE A 155 3.00 -0.61 17.57
CA ILE A 155 4.46 -0.54 17.43
C ILE A 155 5.04 -1.93 17.58
N VAL A 156 5.78 -2.38 16.56
CA VAL A 156 6.45 -3.68 16.56
C VAL A 156 7.97 -3.46 16.52
N ARG A 157 8.69 -4.02 17.50
CA ARG A 157 10.14 -4.01 17.54
C ARG A 157 10.71 -5.37 17.20
N LEU A 158 11.67 -5.40 16.28
CA LEU A 158 12.27 -6.62 15.75
C LEU A 158 13.74 -6.69 16.13
N ALA A 159 14.16 -7.78 16.76
CA ALA A 159 15.54 -8.05 17.17
C ALA A 159 16.20 -6.86 17.91
N ARG A 160 15.42 -5.96 18.49
CA ARG A 160 15.84 -4.70 19.15
C ARG A 160 16.57 -3.71 18.23
N ILE A 161 16.41 -3.83 16.91
CA ILE A 161 17.13 -3.02 15.91
C ILE A 161 16.22 -2.33 14.89
N ALA A 162 15.00 -2.80 14.72
CA ALA A 162 14.02 -2.18 13.83
C ALA A 162 12.73 -1.92 14.58
N THR A 163 12.18 -0.73 14.43
CA THR A 163 10.92 -0.30 15.00
C THR A 163 9.96 0.01 13.87
N LEU A 164 8.85 -0.71 13.82
CA LEU A 164 7.78 -0.59 12.85
C LEU A 164 6.57 0.05 13.50
N GLU A 165 6.02 1.10 12.92
CA GLU A 165 4.76 1.70 13.34
C GLU A 165 3.71 1.46 12.27
N PHE A 166 2.59 0.86 12.64
CA PHE A 166 1.50 0.57 11.74
C PHE A 166 0.55 1.77 11.66
N LEU A 167 0.36 2.31 10.46
CA LEU A 167 -0.38 3.54 10.24
C LEU A 167 -1.69 3.30 9.49
N SER A 168 -2.71 4.10 9.83
CA SER A 168 -3.92 4.18 9.00
C SER A 168 -3.56 4.70 7.62
N THR A 169 -4.24 4.22 6.59
CA THR A 169 -4.13 4.84 5.27
C THR A 169 -4.80 6.21 5.31
N SER A 170 -4.01 7.29 5.38
CA SER A 170 -4.55 8.63 5.17
C SER A 170 -5.01 8.79 3.72
N PRO A 171 -6.18 9.38 3.45
CA PRO A 171 -6.60 9.66 2.07
C PRO A 171 -5.62 10.60 1.33
N ALA A 172 -4.83 11.38 2.02
CA ALA A 172 -3.87 12.32 1.43
C ALA A 172 -2.60 11.66 0.84
N ASN A 173 -2.16 10.50 1.33
CA ASN A 173 -0.90 9.87 0.88
C ASN A 173 -1.08 8.90 -0.30
N ARG A 174 -2.28 8.71 -0.84
CA ARG A 174 -2.48 7.83 -2.00
C ARG A 174 -2.23 8.49 -3.35
N GLU A 175 -2.22 9.82 -3.42
CA GLU A 175 -1.94 10.54 -4.68
C GLU A 175 -0.47 10.50 -5.08
N GLU A 176 0.46 10.32 -4.14
CA GLU A 176 1.90 10.28 -4.44
C GLU A 176 2.41 8.90 -4.86
N ALA A 177 1.70 7.82 -4.55
CA ALA A 177 2.14 6.45 -4.90
C ALA A 177 1.78 6.05 -6.35
N ASP A 178 0.91 6.78 -7.03
CA ASP A 178 0.53 6.54 -8.45
C ASP A 178 1.13 7.59 -9.41
N GLY A 179 2.07 8.39 -8.92
CA GLY A 179 2.78 9.41 -9.66
C GLY A 179 3.83 8.84 -10.61
N THR A 180 3.40 8.32 -11.75
CA THR A 180 4.24 8.33 -12.94
C THR A 180 4.65 9.77 -13.21
N MET A 181 5.92 10.11 -12.94
CA MET A 181 6.52 11.40 -13.24
C MET A 181 6.26 11.78 -14.70
N TYR A 182 5.24 12.59 -14.92
CA TYR A 182 5.13 13.38 -16.13
C TYR A 182 5.95 14.66 -15.91
N SER A 183 7.25 14.59 -16.24
CA SER A 183 8.05 15.80 -16.39
C SER A 183 7.58 16.53 -17.65
N PRO A 184 7.02 17.73 -17.55
CA PRO A 184 6.78 18.54 -18.73
C PRO A 184 8.15 18.93 -19.30
N SER A 185 8.43 18.47 -20.52
CA SER A 185 9.58 18.87 -21.32
C SER A 185 9.57 20.40 -21.46
N PRO A 186 10.68 21.10 -21.25
CA PRO A 186 10.72 22.55 -21.41
C PRO A 186 10.40 22.91 -22.86
N ALA A 187 9.43 23.79 -23.04
CA ALA A 187 9.02 24.34 -24.31
C ALA A 187 10.23 24.97 -25.02
N LYS A 188 10.48 24.48 -26.23
CA LYS A 188 11.50 25.01 -27.15
C LYS A 188 11.15 26.45 -27.51
N PRO A 189 12.06 27.44 -27.36
CA PRO A 189 11.77 28.81 -27.76
C PRO A 189 11.61 28.90 -29.28
N LEU A 190 10.55 29.60 -29.71
CA LEU A 190 10.31 29.93 -31.10
C LEU A 190 11.39 30.90 -31.61
N PRO A 191 11.91 30.75 -32.82
CA PRO A 191 12.89 31.70 -33.39
C PRO A 191 12.24 32.96 -33.89
N GLY A 192 12.81 34.08 -33.47
CA GLY A 192 12.98 35.31 -34.22
C GLY A 192 11.75 36.08 -34.72
N VAL A 193 11.33 37.12 -33.97
CA VAL A 193 10.73 38.29 -34.57
C VAL A 193 11.72 39.45 -34.41
N THR A 194 12.37 39.79 -35.54
CA THR A 194 13.21 41.00 -35.68
C THR A 194 12.29 42.23 -35.77
N VAL A 195 12.31 43.10 -34.76
CA VAL A 195 11.65 44.41 -34.86
C VAL A 195 12.68 45.40 -35.37
N PHE A 196 12.50 45.86 -36.60
CA PHE A 196 13.20 47.03 -37.18
C PHE A 196 12.70 48.30 -36.48
N GLY A 197 13.57 48.97 -35.78
CA GLY A 197 13.35 50.35 -35.37
C GLY A 197 14.03 51.30 -36.34
N SER A 198 13.36 52.35 -36.72
CA SER A 198 13.91 53.55 -37.40
C SER A 198 13.15 54.76 -36.91
N PRO A 199 13.69 55.94 -37.17
CA PRO A 199 14.97 56.55 -36.80
C PRO A 199 14.82 57.49 -35.63
#